data_339cf0e87c86dd4b78ccb0dd8517c911
#
_entry.id   339cf0e87c86dd4b78ccb0dd8517c911
#
_cell.length_a   1.000
_cell.length_b   1.000
_cell.length_c   1.000
_cell.angle_alpha   90.00
_cell.angle_beta   90.00
_cell.angle_gamma   90.00
#
_symmetry.space_group_name_H-M   'P 1'
#
loop_
_entity.id
_entity.type
_entity.pdbx_description
1 polymer ?
#
loop_
_entity_poly.entity_id
_entity_poly.type
_entity_poly.pdbx_seq_one_letter_code
_entity_poly.pdbx_strand_id
1 'polypeptide(L)'
;MDRELLMIGSTCVDCVIPVGRLPKTGDDIQPAYQRFAIGGTGWNACRAAILTGTTPTFLSPVGVGMYADQVKAAFAEYGVEIMAHSERENGCCYCLVEEDGERTFMCIRGGEYEFRKEWLDALPNDYALAYTCGMEIQDTPAGENIMDWLEAHPETEVFYAPGPRGILMTEERQMRMLNMKPIVHLNEHEILALTGKDTQEEGALALHAITGNIVIVTLGGKGCLCVDKDGKVLYAEGRKVKVVDTIGAGDSHAGTMLGCLYKGMDLVEAMKLANAVASEVVSCEGAQIPRDLKFMEE
;
A
#
# COMPACT_ATOMS: atom_id res chain seq x y z
N MET A 1 13.62 16.96 18.29
CA MET A 1 13.65 15.61 17.70
C MET A 1 12.73 15.67 16.50
N ASP A 2 13.19 15.23 15.35
CA ASP A 2 12.33 15.22 14.17
C ASP A 2 11.24 14.17 14.39
N ARG A 3 9.98 14.55 14.15
CA ARG A 3 8.82 13.66 14.31
C ARG A 3 8.94 12.50 13.33
N GLU A 4 8.57 11.29 13.76
CA GLU A 4 8.77 10.05 13.01
C GLU A 4 7.75 9.82 11.89
N LEU A 5 8.03 8.85 11.02
CA LEU A 5 7.12 8.32 10.01
C LEU A 5 6.46 7.05 10.56
N LEU A 6 5.13 7.05 10.66
CA LEU A 6 4.33 5.87 11.02
C LEU A 6 3.77 5.22 9.76
N MET A 7 3.79 3.90 9.73
CA MET A 7 3.06 3.13 8.72
C MET A 7 2.19 2.10 9.42
N ILE A 8 0.88 2.12 9.15
CA ILE A 8 -0.10 1.15 9.67
C ILE A 8 -0.56 0.30 8.49
N GLY A 9 -0.22 -0.99 8.53
CA GLY A 9 -0.57 -1.87 7.42
C GLY A 9 -0.23 -3.33 7.70
N SER A 10 -0.94 -4.23 7.02
CA SER A 10 -0.73 -5.67 7.17
C SER A 10 0.43 -6.18 6.32
N THR A 11 1.02 -7.28 6.81
CA THR A 11 2.00 -8.11 6.10
C THR A 11 1.46 -9.52 6.00
N CYS A 12 1.29 -10.04 4.80
CA CYS A 12 0.76 -11.38 4.58
C CYS A 12 1.72 -12.23 3.73
N VAL A 13 1.48 -13.53 3.76
CA VAL A 13 2.13 -14.48 2.84
C VAL A 13 1.23 -14.68 1.64
N ASP A 14 1.78 -14.49 0.45
CA ASP A 14 1.14 -14.83 -0.82
C ASP A 14 1.61 -16.21 -1.27
N CYS A 15 0.66 -17.14 -1.43
CA CYS A 15 0.89 -18.44 -2.03
C CYS A 15 0.49 -18.40 -3.50
N VAL A 16 1.46 -18.25 -4.39
CA VAL A 16 1.23 -18.17 -5.83
C VAL A 16 1.22 -19.56 -6.43
N ILE A 17 0.12 -19.90 -7.10
CA ILE A 17 -0.15 -21.24 -7.65
C ILE A 17 -0.51 -21.08 -9.13
N PRO A 18 0.40 -21.40 -10.07
CA PRO A 18 0.07 -21.45 -11.49
C PRO A 18 -0.93 -22.57 -11.78
N VAL A 19 -1.98 -22.23 -12.51
CA VAL A 19 -3.04 -23.17 -12.92
C VAL A 19 -3.31 -23.02 -14.42
N GLY A 20 -3.65 -24.12 -15.09
CA GLY A 20 -4.04 -24.03 -16.50
C GLY A 20 -5.39 -23.33 -16.72
N ARG A 21 -6.25 -23.36 -15.71
CA ARG A 21 -7.54 -22.67 -15.58
C ARG A 21 -8.00 -22.69 -14.14
N LEU A 22 -8.93 -21.81 -13.80
CA LEU A 22 -9.60 -21.91 -12.48
C LEU A 22 -10.37 -23.23 -12.35
N PRO A 23 -10.27 -23.90 -11.18
CA PRO A 23 -11.05 -25.10 -10.90
C PRO A 23 -12.54 -24.78 -10.82
N LYS A 24 -13.37 -25.69 -11.34
CA LYS A 24 -14.82 -25.68 -11.17
C LYS A 24 -15.19 -26.62 -10.03
N THR A 25 -16.40 -26.47 -9.51
CA THR A 25 -16.95 -27.37 -8.48
C THR A 25 -16.82 -28.84 -8.94
N GLY A 26 -16.15 -29.64 -8.14
CA GLY A 26 -15.91 -31.07 -8.39
C GLY A 26 -14.63 -31.38 -9.18
N ASP A 27 -13.88 -30.36 -9.62
CA ASP A 27 -12.58 -30.60 -10.27
C ASP A 27 -11.52 -31.06 -9.24
N ASP A 28 -10.65 -31.94 -9.68
CA ASP A 28 -9.37 -32.29 -9.03
C ASP A 28 -8.24 -31.82 -9.98
N ILE A 29 -7.54 -30.77 -9.60
CA ILE A 29 -6.44 -30.20 -10.38
C ILE A 29 -5.12 -30.38 -9.65
N GLN A 30 -4.02 -30.59 -10.40
CA GLN A 30 -2.69 -30.80 -9.86
C GLN A 30 -1.73 -29.75 -10.42
N PRO A 31 -1.64 -28.56 -9.77
CA PRO A 31 -0.63 -27.56 -10.13
C PRO A 31 0.78 -28.13 -10.00
N ALA A 32 1.67 -27.74 -10.90
CA ALA A 32 3.04 -28.28 -10.93
C ALA A 32 3.87 -27.83 -9.71
N TYR A 33 3.60 -26.64 -9.19
CA TYR A 33 4.29 -26.09 -8.01
C TYR A 33 3.45 -24.99 -7.34
N GLN A 34 3.90 -24.60 -6.16
CA GLN A 34 3.50 -23.36 -5.50
C GLN A 34 4.76 -22.62 -5.04
N ARG A 35 4.66 -21.31 -4.91
CA ARG A 35 5.72 -20.50 -4.31
C ARG A 35 5.12 -19.55 -3.28
N PHE A 36 5.90 -19.25 -2.25
CA PHE A 36 5.53 -18.27 -1.24
C PHE A 36 6.32 -16.98 -1.44
N ALA A 37 5.65 -15.86 -1.24
CA ALA A 37 6.25 -14.54 -1.23
C ALA A 37 5.68 -13.75 -0.05
N ILE A 38 6.46 -12.83 0.50
CA ILE A 38 5.95 -11.91 1.52
C ILE A 38 5.42 -10.68 0.83
N GLY A 39 4.13 -10.46 0.99
CA GLY A 39 3.35 -9.40 0.39
C GLY A 39 2.51 -8.65 1.43
N GLY A 40 1.44 -8.06 0.94
CA GLY A 40 0.58 -7.15 1.67
C GLY A 40 0.87 -5.69 1.30
N THR A 41 -0.20 -4.92 1.09
CA THR A 41 -0.12 -3.51 0.65
C THR A 41 0.74 -2.68 1.59
N GLY A 42 0.55 -2.84 2.91
CA GLY A 42 1.35 -2.13 3.92
C GLY A 42 2.83 -2.49 3.86
N TRP A 43 3.15 -3.78 3.73
CA TRP A 43 4.54 -4.23 3.64
C TRP A 43 5.24 -3.79 2.36
N ASN A 44 4.57 -3.87 1.23
CA ASN A 44 5.12 -3.41 -0.05
C ASN A 44 5.43 -1.91 0.01
N ALA A 45 4.50 -1.10 0.52
CA ALA A 45 4.72 0.34 0.72
C ALA A 45 5.85 0.62 1.73
N CYS A 46 5.94 -0.15 2.83
CA CYS A 46 6.99 -0.01 3.83
C CYS A 46 8.38 -0.24 3.24
N ARG A 47 8.56 -1.33 2.49
CA ARG A 47 9.84 -1.61 1.80
C ARG A 47 10.24 -0.49 0.84
N ALA A 48 9.27 0.05 0.11
CA ALA A 48 9.52 1.16 -0.81
C ALA A 48 9.85 2.48 -0.08
N ALA A 49 9.25 2.73 1.09
CA ALA A 49 9.64 3.84 1.95
C ALA A 49 11.08 3.65 2.48
N ILE A 50 11.44 2.46 2.95
CA ILE A 50 12.80 2.12 3.40
C ILE A 50 13.82 2.35 2.28
N LEU A 51 13.50 2.01 1.03
CA LEU A 51 14.35 2.24 -0.15
C LEU A 51 14.75 3.72 -0.31
N THR A 52 13.90 4.66 0.11
CA THR A 52 14.22 6.10 0.08
C THR A 52 15.18 6.54 1.19
N GLY A 53 15.61 5.61 2.06
CA GLY A 53 16.48 5.88 3.21
C GLY A 53 15.72 6.39 4.43
N THR A 54 14.42 6.08 4.55
CA THR A 54 13.64 6.28 5.77
C THR A 54 13.68 5.04 6.66
N THR A 55 13.39 5.24 7.95
CA THR A 55 13.21 4.15 8.95
C THR A 55 11.84 4.32 9.59
N PRO A 56 10.76 3.86 8.93
CA PRO A 56 9.42 4.04 9.47
C PRO A 56 9.19 3.16 10.70
N THR A 57 8.44 3.68 11.68
CA THR A 57 7.75 2.84 12.66
C THR A 57 6.64 2.09 11.92
N PHE A 58 6.72 0.77 11.82
CA PHE A 58 5.76 -0.03 11.08
C PHE A 58 4.88 -0.86 12.02
N LEU A 59 3.66 -0.40 12.25
CA LEU A 59 2.65 -1.17 12.97
C LEU A 59 1.99 -2.18 12.02
N SER A 60 2.51 -3.40 12.05
CA SER A 60 1.97 -4.56 11.33
C SER A 60 1.90 -5.73 12.30
N PRO A 61 0.70 -6.15 12.69
CA PRO A 61 0.56 -7.26 13.64
C PRO A 61 1.12 -8.55 13.06
N VAL A 62 1.81 -9.33 13.90
CA VAL A 62 2.35 -10.64 13.55
C VAL A 62 1.78 -11.67 14.50
N GLY A 63 1.20 -12.72 13.94
CA GLY A 63 0.59 -13.80 14.70
C GLY A 63 1.54 -14.97 14.99
N VAL A 64 0.98 -16.17 14.94
CA VAL A 64 1.69 -17.43 15.14
C VAL A 64 1.58 -18.33 13.91
N GLY A 65 2.32 -19.44 13.89
CA GLY A 65 2.30 -20.44 12.84
C GLY A 65 3.27 -20.18 11.70
N MET A 66 3.26 -21.08 10.71
CA MET A 66 4.26 -21.12 9.64
C MET A 66 4.31 -19.85 8.78
N TYR A 67 3.20 -19.18 8.58
CA TYR A 67 3.16 -17.92 7.82
C TYR A 67 3.71 -16.77 8.63
N ALA A 68 3.41 -16.71 9.94
CA ALA A 68 4.00 -15.73 10.84
C ALA A 68 5.53 -15.85 10.90
N ASP A 69 6.08 -17.08 10.89
CA ASP A 69 7.53 -17.28 10.93
C ASP A 69 8.22 -16.74 9.67
N GLN A 70 7.57 -16.84 8.50
CA GLN A 70 8.06 -16.23 7.27
C GLN A 70 8.03 -14.69 7.34
N VAL A 71 6.96 -14.10 7.89
CA VAL A 71 6.85 -12.64 8.11
C VAL A 71 7.93 -12.16 9.07
N LYS A 72 8.16 -12.87 10.20
CA LYS A 72 9.23 -12.54 11.16
C LYS A 72 10.60 -12.54 10.51
N ALA A 73 10.88 -13.54 9.65
CA ALA A 73 12.13 -13.62 8.91
C ALA A 73 12.31 -12.42 7.97
N ALA A 74 11.25 -12.04 7.23
CA ALA A 74 11.28 -10.87 6.36
C ALA A 74 11.49 -9.56 7.14
N PHE A 75 10.84 -9.39 8.29
CA PHE A 75 11.03 -8.20 9.13
C PHE A 75 12.47 -8.11 9.65
N ALA A 76 13.03 -9.23 10.12
CA ALA A 76 14.43 -9.27 10.57
C ALA A 76 15.41 -8.89 9.45
N GLU A 77 15.14 -9.31 8.22
CA GLU A 77 15.98 -8.99 7.05
C GLU A 77 16.00 -7.48 6.71
N TYR A 78 14.90 -6.76 6.99
CA TYR A 78 14.77 -5.33 6.77
C TYR A 78 15.01 -4.48 8.04
N GLY A 79 15.30 -5.11 9.17
CA GLY A 79 15.47 -4.43 10.45
C GLY A 79 14.18 -3.82 11.00
N VAL A 80 13.02 -4.37 10.61
CA VAL A 80 11.70 -3.92 11.08
C VAL A 80 11.38 -4.60 12.41
N GLU A 81 11.01 -3.81 13.42
CA GLU A 81 10.60 -4.30 14.73
C GLU A 81 9.16 -4.82 14.71
N ILE A 82 8.91 -5.91 15.42
CA ILE A 82 7.55 -6.44 15.63
C ILE A 82 6.94 -5.78 16.85
N MET A 83 6.06 -4.82 16.65
CA MET A 83 5.43 -4.03 17.71
C MET A 83 4.12 -4.63 18.24
N ALA A 84 3.47 -5.50 17.45
CA ALA A 84 2.16 -6.06 17.77
C ALA A 84 2.16 -7.59 17.57
N HIS A 85 1.82 -8.32 18.62
CA HIS A 85 1.80 -9.79 18.63
C HIS A 85 0.37 -10.29 18.79
N SER A 86 -0.13 -11.01 17.78
CA SER A 86 -1.41 -11.71 17.84
C SER A 86 -1.20 -13.17 18.25
N GLU A 87 -2.15 -13.72 19.01
CA GLU A 87 -2.20 -15.16 19.34
C GLU A 87 -2.86 -15.99 18.21
N ARG A 88 -3.46 -15.31 17.22
CA ARG A 88 -4.05 -15.99 16.05
C ARG A 88 -2.97 -16.34 15.05
N GLU A 89 -3.21 -17.38 14.26
CA GLU A 89 -2.36 -17.68 13.11
C GLU A 89 -2.38 -16.54 12.09
N ASN A 90 -1.24 -16.28 11.44
CA ASN A 90 -1.24 -15.42 10.25
C ASN A 90 -2.03 -16.11 9.13
N GLY A 91 -2.72 -15.30 8.36
CA GLY A 91 -3.40 -15.74 7.16
C GLY A 91 -2.48 -15.91 5.96
N CYS A 92 -3.08 -16.28 4.84
CA CYS A 92 -2.40 -16.45 3.57
C CYS A 92 -3.32 -15.99 2.43
N CYS A 93 -2.75 -15.34 1.43
CA CYS A 93 -3.42 -15.02 0.20
C CYS A 93 -3.03 -16.05 -0.86
N TYR A 94 -3.97 -16.91 -1.25
CA TYR A 94 -3.78 -17.83 -2.38
C TYR A 94 -4.06 -17.10 -3.68
N CYS A 95 -3.03 -16.99 -4.52
CA CYS A 95 -3.10 -16.35 -5.82
C CYS A 95 -3.04 -17.42 -6.92
N LEU A 96 -4.18 -17.75 -7.49
CA LEU A 96 -4.28 -18.64 -8.64
C LEU A 96 -3.97 -17.83 -9.90
N VAL A 97 -2.95 -18.25 -10.66
CA VAL A 97 -2.48 -17.56 -11.87
C VAL A 97 -2.74 -18.43 -13.08
N GLU A 98 -3.60 -17.99 -13.97
CA GLU A 98 -3.94 -18.70 -15.22
C GLU A 98 -2.87 -18.50 -16.29
N GLU A 99 -2.87 -19.33 -17.35
CA GLU A 99 -1.85 -19.30 -18.42
C GLU A 99 -1.80 -17.95 -19.18
N ASP A 100 -2.92 -17.23 -19.24
CA ASP A 100 -3.01 -15.90 -19.85
C ASP A 100 -2.56 -14.76 -18.93
N GLY A 101 -2.19 -15.09 -17.67
CA GLY A 101 -1.73 -14.16 -16.66
C GLY A 101 -2.85 -13.59 -15.78
N GLU A 102 -4.13 -13.95 -16.02
CA GLU A 102 -5.23 -13.57 -15.14
C GLU A 102 -5.07 -14.18 -13.74
N ARG A 103 -5.57 -13.48 -12.75
CA ARG A 103 -5.37 -13.84 -11.35
C ARG A 103 -6.65 -13.84 -10.56
N THR A 104 -6.79 -14.87 -9.74
CA THR A 104 -7.87 -14.97 -8.75
C THR A 104 -7.27 -15.12 -7.36
N PHE A 105 -7.74 -14.26 -6.45
CA PHE A 105 -7.25 -14.22 -5.07
C PHE A 105 -8.28 -14.82 -4.12
N MET A 106 -7.78 -15.68 -3.21
CA MET A 106 -8.54 -16.22 -2.09
C MET A 106 -7.77 -15.95 -0.80
N CYS A 107 -8.15 -14.88 -0.09
CA CYS A 107 -7.44 -14.42 1.10
C CYS A 107 -8.08 -14.95 2.38
N ILE A 108 -7.31 -15.66 3.19
CA ILE A 108 -7.65 -16.04 4.56
C ILE A 108 -6.98 -15.01 5.46
N ARG A 109 -7.77 -14.22 6.18
CA ARG A 109 -7.29 -13.21 7.11
C ARG A 109 -7.01 -13.82 8.47
N GLY A 110 -5.83 -13.58 9.00
CA GLY A 110 -5.39 -14.05 10.30
C GLY A 110 -5.10 -12.91 11.28
N GLY A 111 -4.11 -13.15 12.13
CA GLY A 111 -3.66 -12.21 13.16
C GLY A 111 -3.09 -10.91 12.60
N GLU A 112 -2.61 -10.90 11.36
CA GLU A 112 -2.04 -9.72 10.70
C GLU A 112 -3.06 -8.60 10.43
N TYR A 113 -4.36 -8.90 10.57
CA TYR A 113 -5.45 -7.90 10.43
C TYR A 113 -6.06 -7.48 11.78
N GLU A 114 -5.47 -7.89 12.91
CA GLU A 114 -5.91 -7.48 14.24
C GLU A 114 -5.26 -6.17 14.68
N PHE A 115 -5.76 -5.04 14.25
CA PHE A 115 -5.30 -3.75 14.78
C PHE A 115 -6.07 -3.43 16.06
N ARG A 116 -5.53 -3.88 17.21
CA ARG A 116 -6.13 -3.68 18.53
C ARG A 116 -5.85 -2.28 19.05
N LYS A 117 -6.82 -1.73 19.77
CA LYS A 117 -6.71 -0.38 20.32
C LYS A 117 -5.48 -0.22 21.23
N GLU A 118 -5.18 -1.22 22.05
CA GLU A 118 -4.02 -1.19 22.96
C GLU A 118 -2.67 -1.10 22.25
N TRP A 119 -2.55 -1.61 21.02
CA TRP A 119 -1.32 -1.50 20.23
C TRP A 119 -1.17 -0.10 19.62
N LEU A 120 -2.27 0.48 19.20
CA LEU A 120 -2.30 1.86 18.72
C LEU A 120 -2.06 2.87 19.85
N ASP A 121 -2.68 2.67 21.00
CA ASP A 121 -2.48 3.51 22.19
C ASP A 121 -1.04 3.43 22.73
N ALA A 122 -0.32 2.35 22.47
CA ALA A 122 1.08 2.17 22.86
C ALA A 122 2.08 2.86 21.92
N LEU A 123 1.63 3.33 20.75
CA LEU A 123 2.48 4.07 19.83
C LEU A 123 2.93 5.40 20.44
N PRO A 124 4.17 5.83 20.24
CA PRO A 124 4.58 7.19 20.56
C PRO A 124 3.69 8.22 19.85
N ASN A 125 3.36 9.32 20.54
CA ASN A 125 2.45 10.36 20.02
C ASN A 125 3.18 11.45 19.23
N ASP A 126 4.24 11.12 18.50
CA ASP A 126 5.07 12.12 17.81
C ASP A 126 5.42 11.70 16.38
N TYR A 127 4.40 11.59 15.55
CA TYR A 127 4.55 11.28 14.12
C TYR A 127 4.27 12.51 13.25
N ALA A 128 5.14 12.76 12.27
CA ALA A 128 4.92 13.81 11.29
C ALA A 128 3.91 13.38 10.23
N LEU A 129 3.97 12.11 9.84
CA LEU A 129 3.19 11.54 8.75
C LEU A 129 2.82 10.10 9.09
N ALA A 130 1.58 9.71 8.86
CA ALA A 130 1.07 8.35 9.07
C ALA A 130 0.46 7.80 7.78
N TYR A 131 0.97 6.66 7.33
CA TYR A 131 0.40 5.93 6.20
C TYR A 131 -0.65 4.93 6.66
N THR A 132 -1.73 4.84 5.91
CA THR A 132 -2.68 3.72 5.98
C THR A 132 -3.31 3.46 4.61
N CYS A 133 -3.88 2.28 4.41
CA CYS A 133 -4.57 1.94 3.17
C CYS A 133 -6.01 1.45 3.42
N GLY A 134 -6.80 1.42 2.34
CA GLY A 134 -8.20 1.02 2.43
C GLY A 134 -8.41 -0.43 2.86
N MET A 135 -7.38 -1.28 2.79
CA MET A 135 -7.44 -2.66 3.26
C MET A 135 -7.59 -2.72 4.79
N GLU A 136 -6.88 -1.87 5.51
CA GLU A 136 -6.85 -1.84 6.97
C GLU A 136 -8.05 -1.12 7.57
N ILE A 137 -8.48 -0.01 6.95
CA ILE A 137 -9.54 0.86 7.49
C ILE A 137 -10.95 0.48 7.03
N GLN A 138 -11.17 -0.76 6.57
CA GLN A 138 -12.51 -1.25 6.21
C GLN A 138 -13.48 -1.17 7.39
N ASP A 139 -14.79 -1.38 7.10
CA ASP A 139 -15.88 -1.41 8.09
C ASP A 139 -15.75 -2.66 9.01
N THR A 140 -14.71 -2.66 9.83
CA THR A 140 -14.37 -3.70 10.81
C THR A 140 -13.95 -3.06 12.14
N PRO A 141 -14.01 -3.77 13.28
CA PRO A 141 -13.52 -3.24 14.56
C PRO A 141 -12.04 -2.81 14.51
N ALA A 142 -11.21 -3.54 13.77
CA ALA A 142 -9.80 -3.17 13.57
C ALA A 142 -9.66 -1.86 12.79
N GLY A 143 -10.43 -1.70 11.71
CA GLY A 143 -10.46 -0.46 10.95
C GLY A 143 -10.99 0.72 11.75
N GLU A 144 -11.97 0.49 12.65
CA GLU A 144 -12.46 1.52 13.57
C GLU A 144 -11.37 2.01 14.52
N ASN A 145 -10.62 1.08 15.12
CA ASN A 145 -9.52 1.42 16.02
C ASN A 145 -8.46 2.31 15.31
N ILE A 146 -8.13 2.00 14.05
CA ILE A 146 -7.18 2.81 13.27
C ILE A 146 -7.74 4.22 13.01
N MET A 147 -9.01 4.30 12.58
CA MET A 147 -9.68 5.57 12.31
C MET A 147 -9.75 6.45 13.56
N ASP A 148 -10.14 5.87 14.69
CA ASP A 148 -10.22 6.57 15.98
C ASP A 148 -8.85 7.10 16.40
N TRP A 149 -7.79 6.31 16.22
CA TRP A 149 -6.44 6.73 16.53
C TRP A 149 -5.99 7.91 15.65
N LEU A 150 -6.22 7.83 14.33
CA LEU A 150 -5.87 8.92 13.40
C LEU A 150 -6.62 10.21 13.72
N GLU A 151 -7.91 10.14 14.03
CA GLU A 151 -8.71 11.30 14.43
C GLU A 151 -8.26 11.91 15.77
N ALA A 152 -7.78 11.09 16.70
CA ALA A 152 -7.25 11.55 17.98
C ALA A 152 -5.87 12.24 17.87
N HIS A 153 -5.18 12.11 16.71
CA HIS A 153 -3.85 12.69 16.45
C HIS A 153 -3.87 13.66 15.25
N PRO A 154 -4.63 14.75 15.31
CA PRO A 154 -4.81 15.67 14.18
C PRO A 154 -3.53 16.41 13.77
N GLU A 155 -2.49 16.39 14.61
CA GLU A 155 -1.15 16.92 14.32
C GLU A 155 -0.33 16.01 13.41
N THR A 156 -0.73 14.76 13.23
CA THR A 156 -0.11 13.79 12.31
C THR A 156 -0.77 13.89 10.94
N GLU A 157 -0.03 14.30 9.94
CA GLU A 157 -0.54 14.33 8.55
C GLU A 157 -0.80 12.89 8.07
N VAL A 158 -1.92 12.65 7.42
CA VAL A 158 -2.28 11.30 6.94
C VAL A 158 -1.92 11.13 5.48
N PHE A 159 -1.25 10.04 5.13
CA PHE A 159 -1.08 9.56 3.75
C PHE A 159 -1.98 8.35 3.54
N TYR A 160 -2.99 8.51 2.71
CA TYR A 160 -4.04 7.53 2.50
C TYR A 160 -3.99 6.92 1.09
N ALA A 161 -3.85 5.60 1.00
CA ALA A 161 -3.96 4.84 -0.24
C ALA A 161 -5.23 3.99 -0.22
N PRO A 162 -6.38 4.47 -0.76
CA PRO A 162 -7.66 3.74 -0.71
C PRO A 162 -7.54 2.32 -1.27
N GLY A 163 -6.90 2.17 -2.42
CA GLY A 163 -6.91 0.93 -3.15
C GLY A 163 -8.33 0.47 -3.52
N PRO A 164 -8.49 -0.71 -4.10
CA PRO A 164 -9.81 -1.20 -4.50
C PRO A 164 -10.77 -1.43 -3.32
N ARG A 165 -10.25 -1.66 -2.11
CA ARG A 165 -11.07 -1.85 -0.91
C ARG A 165 -11.57 -0.55 -0.31
N GLY A 166 -10.78 0.52 -0.40
CA GLY A 166 -11.19 1.84 0.08
C GLY A 166 -12.40 2.40 -0.67
N ILE A 167 -12.52 2.08 -1.96
CA ILE A 167 -13.67 2.52 -2.78
C ILE A 167 -14.97 1.81 -2.38
N LEU A 168 -14.87 0.59 -1.82
CA LEU A 168 -16.02 -0.22 -1.42
C LEU A 168 -16.50 0.07 0.01
N MET A 169 -15.84 0.98 0.74
CA MET A 169 -16.30 1.40 2.07
C MET A 169 -17.59 2.20 1.99
N THR A 170 -18.29 2.29 3.14
CA THR A 170 -19.44 3.18 3.27
C THR A 170 -19.05 4.64 3.01
N GLU A 171 -19.99 5.43 2.47
CA GLU A 171 -19.79 6.86 2.24
C GLU A 171 -19.40 7.60 3.54
N GLU A 172 -20.02 7.23 4.65
CA GLU A 172 -19.71 7.76 5.98
C GLU A 172 -18.24 7.56 6.33
N ARG A 173 -17.72 6.36 6.14
CA ARG A 173 -16.31 6.04 6.45
C ARG A 173 -15.34 6.72 5.49
N GLN A 174 -15.67 6.79 4.20
CA GLN A 174 -14.88 7.54 3.23
C GLN A 174 -14.80 9.03 3.60
N MET A 175 -15.94 9.65 3.92
CA MET A 175 -15.97 11.05 4.32
C MET A 175 -15.23 11.30 5.64
N ARG A 176 -15.32 10.38 6.59
CA ARG A 176 -14.58 10.45 7.85
C ARG A 176 -13.06 10.49 7.58
N MET A 177 -12.55 9.63 6.67
CA MET A 177 -11.14 9.66 6.26
C MET A 177 -10.79 10.95 5.52
N LEU A 178 -11.58 11.39 4.56
CA LEU A 178 -11.30 12.59 3.77
C LEU A 178 -11.35 13.88 4.61
N ASN A 179 -12.14 13.92 5.68
CA ASN A 179 -12.21 15.04 6.62
C ASN A 179 -10.92 15.23 7.43
N MET A 180 -10.07 14.21 7.56
CA MET A 180 -8.72 14.33 8.12
C MET A 180 -7.75 15.03 7.16
N LYS A 181 -8.21 15.43 5.95
CA LYS A 181 -7.42 16.12 4.92
C LYS A 181 -6.15 15.37 4.51
N PRO A 182 -6.25 14.07 4.19
CA PRO A 182 -5.07 13.28 3.87
C PRO A 182 -4.43 13.71 2.55
N ILE A 183 -3.13 13.41 2.42
CA ILE A 183 -2.50 13.18 1.12
C ILE A 183 -3.12 11.91 0.57
N VAL A 184 -3.67 11.92 -0.65
CA VAL A 184 -4.34 10.75 -1.22
C VAL A 184 -3.57 10.20 -2.40
N HIS A 185 -3.36 8.89 -2.42
CA HIS A 185 -2.69 8.16 -3.50
C HIS A 185 -3.61 7.10 -4.09
N LEU A 186 -3.93 7.22 -5.39
CA LEU A 186 -4.87 6.35 -6.10
C LEU A 186 -4.31 5.94 -7.47
N ASN A 187 -4.99 5.00 -8.11
CA ASN A 187 -4.80 4.74 -9.54
C ASN A 187 -5.88 5.42 -10.41
N GLU A 188 -5.69 5.32 -11.74
CA GLU A 188 -6.57 5.95 -12.74
C GLU A 188 -8.03 5.46 -12.67
N HIS A 189 -8.29 4.24 -12.21
CA HIS A 189 -9.65 3.68 -12.06
C HIS A 189 -10.26 4.08 -10.72
N GLU A 190 -9.47 4.08 -9.67
CA GLU A 190 -9.88 4.41 -8.31
C GLU A 190 -10.35 5.86 -8.20
N ILE A 191 -9.61 6.80 -8.81
CA ILE A 191 -9.99 8.22 -8.77
C ILE A 191 -11.33 8.47 -9.46
N LEU A 192 -11.58 7.83 -10.61
CA LEU A 192 -12.85 7.96 -11.33
C LEU A 192 -14.00 7.34 -10.53
N ALA A 193 -13.79 6.15 -9.96
CA ALA A 193 -14.79 5.47 -9.14
C ALA A 193 -15.14 6.26 -7.87
N LEU A 194 -14.15 6.85 -7.21
CA LEU A 194 -14.36 7.63 -5.98
C LEU A 194 -15.06 8.97 -6.22
N THR A 195 -14.74 9.64 -7.35
CA THR A 195 -15.21 11.01 -7.59
C THR A 195 -16.37 11.10 -8.58
N GLY A 196 -16.63 10.05 -9.36
CA GLY A 196 -17.63 10.06 -10.42
C GLY A 196 -17.31 11.02 -11.57
N LYS A 197 -16.05 11.42 -11.73
CA LYS A 197 -15.62 12.33 -12.81
C LYS A 197 -15.25 11.56 -14.07
N ASP A 198 -15.23 12.27 -15.21
CA ASP A 198 -14.95 11.66 -16.51
C ASP A 198 -13.45 11.55 -16.79
N THR A 199 -12.61 12.38 -16.16
CA THR A 199 -11.16 12.36 -16.33
C THR A 199 -10.41 12.29 -15.01
N GLN A 200 -9.20 11.73 -15.03
CA GLN A 200 -8.35 11.61 -13.85
C GLN A 200 -7.95 12.96 -13.28
N GLU A 201 -7.73 13.97 -14.14
CA GLU A 201 -7.41 15.34 -13.72
C GLU A 201 -8.58 16.00 -13.01
N GLU A 202 -9.80 15.93 -13.58
CA GLU A 202 -11.00 16.44 -12.92
C GLU A 202 -11.28 15.72 -11.59
N GLY A 203 -11.06 14.41 -11.55
CA GLY A 203 -11.17 13.62 -10.33
C GLY A 203 -10.18 14.07 -9.26
N ALA A 204 -8.92 14.25 -9.64
CA ALA A 204 -7.87 14.70 -8.72
C ALA A 204 -8.13 16.11 -8.17
N LEU A 205 -8.58 17.04 -9.03
CA LEU A 205 -8.96 18.40 -8.62
C LEU A 205 -10.20 18.40 -7.70
N ALA A 206 -11.21 17.55 -8.00
CA ALA A 206 -12.38 17.40 -7.15
C ALA A 206 -12.04 16.85 -5.77
N LEU A 207 -11.14 15.84 -5.69
CA LEU A 207 -10.70 15.28 -4.43
C LEU A 207 -9.83 16.26 -3.65
N HIS A 208 -8.94 17.00 -4.34
CA HIS A 208 -8.16 18.10 -3.76
C HIS A 208 -9.08 19.19 -3.14
N ALA A 209 -10.17 19.53 -3.81
CA ALA A 209 -11.13 20.50 -3.28
C ALA A 209 -11.79 20.04 -1.95
N ILE A 210 -11.88 18.74 -1.71
CA ILE A 210 -12.36 18.15 -0.44
C ILE A 210 -11.26 18.15 0.61
N THR A 211 -10.08 17.61 0.27
CA THR A 211 -9.00 17.39 1.25
C THR A 211 -8.16 18.64 1.50
N GLY A 212 -8.05 19.55 0.53
CA GLY A 212 -7.13 20.69 0.58
C GLY A 212 -5.66 20.25 0.62
N ASN A 213 -5.35 19.05 0.17
CA ASN A 213 -4.02 18.46 0.26
C ASN A 213 -3.61 17.79 -1.06
N ILE A 214 -2.40 17.26 -1.11
CA ILE A 214 -1.83 16.60 -2.29
C ILE A 214 -2.69 15.39 -2.70
N VAL A 215 -3.00 15.29 -4.00
CA VAL A 215 -3.65 14.12 -4.60
C VAL A 215 -2.74 13.57 -5.69
N ILE A 216 -2.38 12.29 -5.56
CA ILE A 216 -1.46 11.58 -6.46
C ILE A 216 -2.25 10.51 -7.19
N VAL A 217 -2.20 10.52 -8.53
CA VAL A 217 -2.91 9.53 -9.36
C VAL A 217 -1.91 8.85 -10.30
N THR A 218 -1.73 7.54 -10.14
CA THR A 218 -0.93 6.74 -11.06
C THR A 218 -1.72 6.43 -12.34
N LEU A 219 -1.06 6.53 -13.50
CA LEU A 219 -1.62 6.39 -14.84
C LEU A 219 -1.01 5.21 -15.60
N GLY A 220 -0.64 4.15 -14.88
CA GLY A 220 0.05 3.00 -15.44
C GLY A 220 1.34 3.39 -16.14
N GLY A 221 1.59 2.86 -17.33
CA GLY A 221 2.81 3.15 -18.10
C GLY A 221 2.99 4.61 -18.54
N LYS A 222 1.97 5.46 -18.37
CA LYS A 222 2.07 6.91 -18.63
C LYS A 222 2.72 7.68 -17.48
N GLY A 223 2.90 7.06 -16.30
CA GLY A 223 3.47 7.68 -15.12
C GLY A 223 2.42 8.11 -14.11
N CYS A 224 2.48 9.34 -13.62
CA CYS A 224 1.51 9.86 -12.65
C CYS A 224 1.21 11.35 -12.85
N LEU A 225 0.02 11.75 -12.41
CA LEU A 225 -0.35 13.15 -12.18
C LEU A 225 -0.45 13.42 -10.68
N CYS A 226 -0.24 14.66 -10.31
CA CYS A 226 -0.39 15.12 -8.94
C CYS A 226 -1.05 16.50 -8.91
N VAL A 227 -1.98 16.72 -7.98
CA VAL A 227 -2.43 18.04 -7.59
C VAL A 227 -1.69 18.41 -6.32
N ASP A 228 -0.91 19.50 -6.34
CA ASP A 228 -0.16 19.96 -5.17
C ASP A 228 -1.05 20.70 -4.14
N LYS A 229 -0.46 21.12 -3.02
CA LYS A 229 -1.20 21.85 -1.96
C LYS A 229 -1.82 23.16 -2.42
N ASP A 230 -1.30 23.77 -3.50
CA ASP A 230 -1.79 25.01 -4.07
C ASP A 230 -2.83 24.79 -5.19
N GLY A 231 -3.19 23.53 -5.46
CA GLY A 231 -4.15 23.14 -6.51
C GLY A 231 -3.55 23.09 -7.91
N LYS A 232 -2.23 23.16 -8.06
CA LYS A 232 -1.56 23.07 -9.36
C LYS A 232 -1.43 21.61 -9.78
N VAL A 233 -1.80 21.33 -11.04
CA VAL A 233 -1.63 20.00 -11.65
C VAL A 233 -0.20 19.84 -12.17
N LEU A 234 0.44 18.76 -11.79
CA LEU A 234 1.79 18.35 -12.18
C LEU A 234 1.74 16.98 -12.82
N TYR A 235 2.67 16.71 -13.75
CA TYR A 235 2.81 15.42 -14.40
C TYR A 235 4.25 14.95 -14.35
N ALA A 236 4.44 13.63 -14.15
CA ALA A 236 5.71 12.97 -14.33
C ALA A 236 5.53 11.76 -15.24
N GLU A 237 6.31 11.67 -16.31
CA GLU A 237 6.24 10.58 -17.28
C GLU A 237 6.71 9.25 -16.65
N GLY A 238 6.09 8.16 -17.07
CA GLY A 238 6.50 6.80 -16.72
C GLY A 238 7.73 6.35 -17.52
N ARG A 239 8.49 5.40 -16.95
CA ARG A 239 9.57 4.73 -17.68
C ARG A 239 8.98 3.61 -18.54
N LYS A 240 9.45 3.49 -19.79
CA LYS A 240 9.07 2.40 -20.69
C LYS A 240 9.86 1.14 -20.35
N VAL A 241 9.17 0.14 -19.84
CA VAL A 241 9.75 -1.16 -19.47
C VAL A 241 8.93 -2.31 -20.04
N LYS A 242 9.50 -3.50 -20.07
CA LYS A 242 8.74 -4.72 -20.34
C LYS A 242 8.00 -5.12 -19.06
N VAL A 243 6.68 -5.05 -19.11
CA VAL A 243 5.83 -5.48 -17.99
C VAL A 243 5.85 -7.00 -17.89
N VAL A 244 6.22 -7.51 -16.73
CA VAL A 244 6.20 -8.94 -16.36
C VAL A 244 5.04 -9.18 -15.39
N ASP A 245 4.93 -8.35 -14.35
CA ASP A 245 3.93 -8.46 -13.30
C ASP A 245 3.58 -7.07 -12.74
N THR A 246 2.31 -6.81 -12.47
CA THR A 246 1.88 -5.51 -11.94
C THR A 246 1.65 -5.51 -10.42
N ILE A 247 1.83 -6.66 -9.75
CA ILE A 247 1.66 -6.77 -8.29
C ILE A 247 2.66 -5.86 -7.57
N GLY A 248 2.14 -5.07 -6.61
CA GLY A 248 2.94 -4.18 -5.78
C GLY A 248 3.42 -2.89 -6.45
N ALA A 249 3.10 -2.66 -7.73
CA ALA A 249 3.49 -1.42 -8.42
C ALA A 249 2.88 -0.17 -7.76
N GLY A 250 1.58 -0.20 -7.47
CA GLY A 250 0.88 0.89 -6.77
C GLY A 250 1.41 1.09 -5.36
N ASP A 251 1.62 0.00 -4.63
CA ASP A 251 2.15 0.03 -3.26
C ASP A 251 3.57 0.61 -3.22
N SER A 252 4.43 0.18 -4.16
CA SER A 252 5.80 0.68 -4.26
C SER A 252 5.85 2.15 -4.66
N HIS A 253 4.97 2.59 -5.56
CA HIS A 253 4.83 4.00 -5.90
C HIS A 253 4.38 4.80 -4.66
N ALA A 254 3.34 4.35 -3.96
CA ALA A 254 2.83 5.01 -2.76
C ALA A 254 3.89 5.11 -1.65
N GLY A 255 4.59 4.00 -1.36
CA GLY A 255 5.64 3.98 -0.34
C GLY A 255 6.85 4.86 -0.70
N THR A 256 7.23 4.90 -1.99
CA THR A 256 8.30 5.80 -2.44
C THR A 256 7.88 7.27 -2.31
N MET A 257 6.67 7.62 -2.76
CA MET A 257 6.13 8.97 -2.57
C MET A 257 6.09 9.37 -1.09
N LEU A 258 5.57 8.49 -0.24
CA LEU A 258 5.52 8.69 1.21
C LEU A 258 6.90 9.01 1.80
N GLY A 259 7.90 8.17 1.52
CA GLY A 259 9.25 8.35 2.06
C GLY A 259 9.93 9.62 1.53
N CYS A 260 9.72 9.96 0.25
CA CYS A 260 10.23 11.19 -0.35
C CYS A 260 9.58 12.44 0.28
N LEU A 261 8.26 12.44 0.43
CA LEU A 261 7.53 13.57 1.05
C LEU A 261 7.93 13.75 2.52
N TYR A 262 8.06 12.64 3.28
CA TYR A 262 8.55 12.68 4.65
C TYR A 262 9.94 13.33 4.77
N LYS A 263 10.83 13.10 3.78
CA LYS A 263 12.17 13.70 3.72
C LYS A 263 12.17 15.13 3.17
N GLY A 264 11.03 15.69 2.79
CA GLY A 264 10.92 17.03 2.21
C GLY A 264 11.49 17.13 0.79
N MET A 265 11.51 16.03 0.03
CA MET A 265 11.92 16.04 -1.38
C MET A 265 10.94 16.87 -2.20
N ASP A 266 11.43 17.53 -3.26
CA ASP A 266 10.59 18.21 -4.25
C ASP A 266 9.55 17.23 -4.83
N LEU A 267 8.31 17.70 -4.99
CA LEU A 267 7.19 16.84 -5.38
C LEU A 267 7.40 16.21 -6.76
N VAL A 268 7.97 16.96 -7.72
CA VAL A 268 8.21 16.43 -9.07
C VAL A 268 9.33 15.40 -9.06
N GLU A 269 10.37 15.61 -8.26
CA GLU A 269 11.46 14.64 -8.10
C GLU A 269 10.96 13.37 -7.37
N ALA A 270 10.09 13.51 -6.37
CA ALA A 270 9.43 12.39 -5.72
C ALA A 270 8.59 11.56 -6.71
N MET A 271 7.79 12.23 -7.56
CA MET A 271 6.99 11.58 -8.62
C MET A 271 7.89 10.79 -9.59
N LYS A 272 8.98 11.38 -10.05
CA LYS A 272 9.94 10.72 -10.97
C LYS A 272 10.56 9.47 -10.33
N LEU A 273 10.99 9.58 -9.08
CA LEU A 273 11.57 8.45 -8.35
C LEU A 273 10.53 7.35 -8.13
N ALA A 274 9.30 7.69 -7.73
CA ALA A 274 8.23 6.72 -7.52
C ALA A 274 7.86 5.99 -8.82
N ASN A 275 7.77 6.72 -9.96
CA ASN A 275 7.57 6.12 -11.29
C ASN A 275 8.71 5.15 -11.65
N ALA A 276 9.96 5.51 -11.34
CA ALA A 276 11.11 4.66 -11.64
C ALA A 276 11.09 3.37 -10.79
N VAL A 277 10.81 3.47 -9.48
CA VAL A 277 10.70 2.30 -8.59
C VAL A 277 9.54 1.40 -9.03
N ALA A 278 8.37 1.97 -9.33
CA ALA A 278 7.24 1.19 -9.82
C ALA A 278 7.55 0.48 -11.16
N SER A 279 8.30 1.14 -12.06
CA SER A 279 8.74 0.55 -13.33
C SER A 279 9.68 -0.63 -13.13
N GLU A 280 10.57 -0.57 -12.14
CA GLU A 280 11.47 -1.67 -11.78
C GLU A 280 10.65 -2.86 -11.23
N VAL A 281 9.70 -2.59 -10.33
CA VAL A 281 8.82 -3.61 -9.75
C VAL A 281 8.02 -4.34 -10.84
N VAL A 282 7.44 -3.64 -11.81
CA VAL A 282 6.65 -4.30 -12.87
C VAL A 282 7.50 -5.10 -13.86
N SER A 283 8.82 -4.92 -13.86
CA SER A 283 9.76 -5.69 -14.70
C SER A 283 10.12 -7.04 -14.10
N CYS A 284 9.69 -7.31 -12.86
CA CYS A 284 9.96 -8.54 -12.12
C CYS A 284 8.66 -9.30 -11.86
N GLU A 285 8.76 -10.58 -11.53
CA GLU A 285 7.64 -11.40 -11.11
C GLU A 285 7.34 -11.22 -9.61
N GLY A 286 6.11 -10.85 -9.25
CA GLY A 286 5.70 -10.51 -7.89
C GLY A 286 6.19 -9.13 -7.44
N ALA A 287 5.81 -8.72 -6.23
CA ALA A 287 6.19 -7.43 -5.65
C ALA A 287 7.66 -7.42 -5.20
N GLN A 288 8.59 -7.44 -6.14
CA GLN A 288 10.03 -7.37 -5.85
C GLN A 288 10.48 -5.91 -5.78
N ILE A 289 10.38 -5.31 -4.57
CA ILE A 289 10.87 -3.96 -4.34
C ILE A 289 12.40 -3.97 -4.36
N PRO A 290 13.07 -3.09 -5.14
CA PRO A 290 14.52 -2.96 -5.14
C PRO A 290 15.08 -2.69 -3.72
N ARG A 291 16.30 -3.11 -3.47
CA ARG A 291 16.96 -2.88 -2.17
C ARG A 291 17.79 -1.60 -2.12
N ASP A 292 18.17 -1.11 -3.28
CA ASP A 292 18.88 0.16 -3.43
C ASP A 292 18.46 0.84 -4.73
N LEU A 293 18.92 2.06 -4.93
CA LEU A 293 18.57 2.88 -6.10
C LEU A 293 19.59 2.79 -7.24
N LYS A 294 20.44 1.77 -7.27
CA LYS A 294 21.48 1.65 -8.33
C LYS A 294 20.90 1.51 -9.72
N PHE A 295 19.71 0.94 -9.86
CA PHE A 295 18.99 0.88 -11.14
C PHE A 295 18.67 2.27 -11.74
N MET A 296 18.83 3.34 -10.97
CA MET A 296 18.67 4.72 -11.46
C MET A 296 19.92 5.25 -12.19
N GLU A 297 21.06 4.56 -12.04
CA GLU A 297 22.36 4.94 -12.62
C GLU A 297 22.57 4.29 -14.01
N GLU A 298 21.73 3.31 -14.37
CA GLU A 298 21.73 2.61 -15.65
C GLU A 298 20.76 3.27 -16.65
#